data_3eab18e98b6a1c1e167c70428c055e0f
#
_entry.id   3eab18e98b6a1c1e167c70428c055e0f
#
_cell.length_a   1.000
_cell.length_b   1.000
_cell.length_c   1.000
_cell.angle_alpha   90.00
_cell.angle_beta   90.00
_cell.angle_gamma   90.00
#
_symmetry.space_group_name_H-M   'P 1'
#
loop_
_entity.id
_entity.type
_entity.pdbx_description
1 polymer ?
#
loop_
_entity_poly.entity_id
_entity_poly.type
_entity_poly.pdbx_seq_one_letter_code
_entity_poly.pdbx_strand_id
1 'polypeptide(L)'
;MEQHEIRKRLKKELDKGRYEHTKGVMYTAGCMAMAYETSIEQAMLAGLLHDCAKCIPDDEKLQICEEHDIPINAVEYESPFLLHAKLGAYLAETVYEVKDPEILHAIKVHTTGAPDMSTLDKIIYIADYIEPGRNKAADLPRVRKLAFEELDACMAEILCDTLKYRSRVGGPLDPSTQLAYEFYRQYQKEQTDPV
;
A
#
# COMPACT_ATOMS: atom_id res chain seq x y z
N MET A 1 -3.11 7.30 -20.07
CA MET A 1 -4.59 7.07 -19.93
C MET A 1 -5.18 8.11 -18.99
N GLU A 2 -6.36 8.67 -19.30
CA GLU A 2 -7.02 9.66 -18.43
C GLU A 2 -7.61 9.01 -17.16
N GLN A 3 -7.57 9.72 -16.03
CA GLN A 3 -8.01 9.18 -14.73
C GLN A 3 -9.45 8.63 -14.74
N HIS A 4 -10.35 9.27 -15.50
CA HIS A 4 -11.74 8.80 -15.58
C HIS A 4 -11.87 7.46 -16.32
N GLU A 5 -11.02 7.20 -17.30
CA GLU A 5 -10.96 5.93 -18.05
C GLU A 5 -10.40 4.82 -17.14
N ILE A 6 -9.33 5.12 -16.36
CA ILE A 6 -8.79 4.24 -15.34
C ILE A 6 -9.89 3.82 -14.35
N ARG A 7 -10.63 4.77 -13.81
CA ARG A 7 -11.74 4.49 -12.86
C ARG A 7 -12.84 3.62 -13.47
N LYS A 8 -13.19 3.87 -14.75
CA LYS A 8 -14.20 3.08 -15.47
C LYS A 8 -13.73 1.64 -15.68
N ARG A 9 -12.44 1.44 -15.93
CA ARG A 9 -11.83 0.13 -16.12
C ARG A 9 -11.75 -0.63 -14.79
N LEU A 10 -11.19 -0.03 -13.75
CA LEU A 10 -11.09 -0.63 -12.40
C LEU A 10 -12.46 -1.02 -11.82
N LYS A 11 -13.51 -0.24 -12.10
CA LYS A 11 -14.89 -0.58 -11.68
C LYS A 11 -15.41 -1.90 -12.27
N LYS A 12 -14.83 -2.36 -13.39
CA LYS A 12 -15.19 -3.63 -14.03
C LYS A 12 -14.29 -4.79 -13.57
N GLU A 13 -13.03 -4.48 -13.26
CA GLU A 13 -11.99 -5.46 -12.92
C GLU A 13 -11.96 -5.80 -11.43
N LEU A 14 -12.34 -4.84 -10.57
CA LEU A 14 -12.40 -5.03 -9.13
C LEU A 14 -13.81 -5.40 -8.66
N ASP A 15 -13.91 -6.22 -7.63
CA ASP A 15 -15.19 -6.37 -6.92
C ASP A 15 -15.63 -5.04 -6.29
N LYS A 16 -16.93 -4.95 -5.95
CA LYS A 16 -17.52 -3.71 -5.43
C LYS A 16 -16.82 -3.20 -4.16
N GLY A 17 -16.50 -4.12 -3.23
CA GLY A 17 -15.87 -3.75 -1.96
C GLY A 17 -14.45 -3.22 -2.19
N ARG A 18 -13.69 -3.90 -3.05
CA ARG A 18 -12.33 -3.48 -3.41
C ARG A 18 -12.32 -2.15 -4.16
N TYR A 19 -13.26 -1.93 -5.08
CA TYR A 19 -13.37 -0.65 -5.78
C TYR A 19 -13.71 0.52 -4.84
N GLU A 20 -14.62 0.32 -3.86
CA GLU A 20 -14.92 1.34 -2.85
C GLU A 20 -13.70 1.64 -1.97
N HIS A 21 -12.98 0.60 -1.51
CA HIS A 21 -11.72 0.74 -0.80
C HIS A 21 -10.68 1.54 -1.60
N THR A 22 -10.45 1.17 -2.87
CA THR A 22 -9.52 1.87 -3.77
C THR A 22 -9.84 3.37 -3.89
N LYS A 23 -11.11 3.75 -3.96
CA LYS A 23 -11.51 5.17 -3.93
C LYS A 23 -11.21 5.82 -2.57
N GLY A 24 -11.44 5.08 -1.47
CA GLY A 24 -11.08 5.54 -0.13
C GLY A 24 -9.59 5.87 -0.03
N VAL A 25 -8.73 4.94 -0.49
CA VAL A 25 -7.27 5.14 -0.54
C VAL A 25 -6.89 6.33 -1.41
N MET A 26 -7.45 6.43 -2.62
CA MET A 26 -7.18 7.55 -3.54
C MET A 26 -7.45 8.91 -2.88
N TYR A 27 -8.61 9.08 -2.25
CA TYR A 27 -8.95 10.36 -1.61
C TYR A 27 -8.15 10.61 -0.33
N THR A 28 -7.88 9.59 0.46
CA THR A 28 -7.04 9.70 1.67
C THR A 28 -5.61 10.10 1.28
N ALA A 29 -5.03 9.45 0.27
CA ALA A 29 -3.71 9.80 -0.26
C ALA A 29 -3.65 11.25 -0.77
N GLY A 30 -4.68 11.70 -1.49
CA GLY A 30 -4.78 13.10 -1.94
C GLY A 30 -4.84 14.10 -0.77
N CYS A 31 -5.59 13.79 0.30
CA CYS A 31 -5.63 14.62 1.50
C CYS A 31 -4.27 14.66 2.23
N MET A 32 -3.60 13.51 2.34
CA MET A 32 -2.26 13.44 2.92
C MET A 32 -1.24 14.22 2.07
N ALA A 33 -1.30 14.10 0.74
CA ALA A 33 -0.41 14.85 -0.16
C ALA A 33 -0.54 16.36 0.02
N MET A 34 -1.76 16.88 0.23
CA MET A 34 -1.97 18.31 0.59
C MET A 34 -1.29 18.66 1.91
N ALA A 35 -1.38 17.81 2.94
CA ALA A 35 -0.80 18.06 4.25
C ALA A 35 0.73 18.03 4.25
N TYR A 36 1.32 17.21 3.38
CA TYR A 36 2.78 17.05 3.25
C TYR A 36 3.38 17.79 2.05
N GLU A 37 2.65 18.71 1.46
CA GLU A 37 3.10 19.59 0.37
C GLU A 37 3.75 18.83 -0.80
N THR A 38 3.19 17.65 -1.14
CA THR A 38 3.64 16.84 -2.27
C THR A 38 2.56 16.77 -3.37
N SER A 39 2.85 16.09 -4.48
CA SER A 39 1.94 16.03 -5.63
C SER A 39 0.64 15.29 -5.31
N ILE A 40 -0.46 16.04 -5.27
CA ILE A 40 -1.82 15.49 -5.08
C ILE A 40 -2.18 14.56 -6.24
N GLU A 41 -1.77 14.92 -7.46
CA GLU A 41 -2.07 14.14 -8.67
C GLU A 41 -1.37 12.78 -8.62
N GLN A 42 -0.07 12.73 -8.27
CA GLN A 42 0.67 11.49 -8.11
C GLN A 42 0.05 10.62 -7.00
N ALA A 43 -0.24 11.20 -5.84
CA ALA A 43 -0.83 10.47 -4.72
C ALA A 43 -2.21 9.89 -5.04
N MET A 44 -3.07 10.67 -5.71
CA MET A 44 -4.38 10.18 -6.13
C MET A 44 -4.26 9.07 -7.19
N LEU A 45 -3.33 9.18 -8.14
CA LEU A 45 -3.14 8.17 -9.18
C LEU A 45 -2.55 6.88 -8.60
N ALA A 46 -1.53 6.98 -7.77
CA ALA A 46 -0.95 5.82 -7.07
C ALA A 46 -1.99 5.12 -6.18
N GLY A 47 -2.75 5.89 -5.39
CA GLY A 47 -3.83 5.36 -4.56
C GLY A 47 -4.96 4.71 -5.36
N LEU A 48 -5.29 5.25 -6.53
CA LEU A 48 -6.29 4.65 -7.43
C LEU A 48 -5.82 3.31 -8.02
N LEU A 49 -4.50 3.14 -8.25
CA LEU A 49 -3.94 1.95 -8.91
C LEU A 49 -3.30 0.94 -7.95
N HIS A 50 -3.12 1.26 -6.65
CA HIS A 50 -2.37 0.40 -5.71
C HIS A 50 -2.83 -1.06 -5.71
N ASP A 51 -4.12 -1.29 -5.81
CA ASP A 51 -4.75 -2.61 -5.76
C ASP A 51 -5.32 -3.08 -7.12
N CYS A 52 -4.85 -2.54 -8.26
CA CYS A 52 -5.39 -2.87 -9.58
C CYS A 52 -5.25 -4.35 -9.94
N ALA A 53 -4.28 -5.06 -9.37
CA ALA A 53 -4.08 -6.51 -9.56
C ALA A 53 -4.71 -7.37 -8.43
N LYS A 54 -5.42 -6.77 -7.46
CA LYS A 54 -5.86 -7.49 -6.25
C LYS A 54 -6.84 -8.62 -6.51
N CYS A 55 -7.74 -8.43 -7.47
CA CYS A 55 -8.80 -9.40 -7.81
C CYS A 55 -8.35 -10.46 -8.84
N ILE A 56 -7.13 -10.40 -9.34
CA ILE A 56 -6.57 -11.47 -10.19
C ILE A 56 -6.38 -12.72 -9.33
N PRO A 57 -6.75 -13.93 -9.80
CA PRO A 57 -6.51 -15.20 -9.09
C PRO A 57 -5.02 -15.42 -8.78
N ASP A 58 -4.73 -16.12 -7.69
CA ASP A 58 -3.34 -16.27 -7.20
C ASP A 58 -2.45 -17.08 -8.16
N ASP A 59 -3.00 -18.10 -8.79
CA ASP A 59 -2.32 -18.88 -9.85
C ASP A 59 -2.03 -18.04 -11.10
N GLU A 60 -2.97 -17.19 -11.49
CA GLU A 60 -2.79 -16.28 -12.62
C GLU A 60 -1.75 -15.18 -12.29
N LYS A 61 -1.69 -14.66 -11.04
CA LYS A 61 -0.63 -13.74 -10.60
C LYS A 61 0.75 -14.35 -10.76
N LEU A 62 0.93 -15.62 -10.32
CA LEU A 62 2.19 -16.33 -10.46
C LEU A 62 2.57 -16.48 -11.94
N GLN A 63 1.65 -16.95 -12.77
CA GLN A 63 1.89 -17.11 -14.19
C GLN A 63 2.31 -15.81 -14.86
N ILE A 64 1.57 -14.72 -14.65
CA ILE A 64 1.89 -13.42 -15.26
C ILE A 64 3.26 -12.91 -14.77
N CYS A 65 3.57 -13.07 -13.47
CA CYS A 65 4.86 -12.65 -12.94
C CYS A 65 6.02 -13.45 -13.56
N GLU A 66 5.86 -14.76 -13.77
CA GLU A 66 6.86 -15.62 -14.43
C GLU A 66 7.02 -15.27 -15.92
N GLU A 67 5.91 -15.07 -16.65
CA GLU A 67 5.92 -14.71 -18.08
C GLU A 67 6.58 -13.36 -18.37
N HIS A 68 6.59 -12.46 -17.39
CA HIS A 68 7.14 -11.10 -17.56
C HIS A 68 8.37 -10.83 -16.70
N ASP A 69 9.05 -11.87 -16.23
CA ASP A 69 10.29 -11.77 -15.45
C ASP A 69 10.15 -10.86 -14.19
N ILE A 70 8.94 -10.79 -13.59
CA ILE A 70 8.73 -10.08 -12.33
C ILE A 70 9.28 -10.95 -11.19
N PRO A 71 10.29 -10.47 -10.41
CA PRO A 71 10.91 -11.30 -9.40
C PRO A 71 9.93 -11.77 -8.30
N ILE A 72 9.90 -13.07 -8.05
CA ILE A 72 9.08 -13.72 -7.01
C ILE A 72 10.02 -14.29 -5.95
N ASN A 73 9.82 -13.92 -4.68
CA ASN A 73 10.56 -14.52 -3.56
C ASN A 73 9.87 -15.78 -3.01
N ALA A 74 10.56 -16.51 -2.12
CA ALA A 74 10.02 -17.76 -1.56
C ALA A 74 8.68 -17.56 -0.81
N VAL A 75 8.53 -16.44 -0.09
CA VAL A 75 7.28 -16.11 0.65
C VAL A 75 6.14 -15.82 -0.31
N GLU A 76 6.42 -15.17 -1.42
CA GLU A 76 5.41 -14.87 -2.46
C GLU A 76 4.97 -16.12 -3.21
N TYR A 77 5.85 -17.12 -3.42
CA TYR A 77 5.44 -18.43 -3.95
C TYR A 77 4.49 -19.16 -3.00
N GLU A 78 4.73 -19.08 -1.68
CA GLU A 78 3.85 -19.67 -0.67
C GLU A 78 2.56 -18.86 -0.47
N SER A 79 2.59 -17.58 -0.78
CA SER A 79 1.50 -16.62 -0.56
C SER A 79 1.33 -15.66 -1.74
N PRO A 80 0.87 -16.15 -2.90
CA PRO A 80 0.83 -15.38 -4.14
C PRO A 80 -0.07 -14.15 -4.08
N PHE A 81 -0.96 -14.07 -3.10
CA PHE A 81 -1.74 -12.85 -2.86
C PHE A 81 -0.86 -11.60 -2.63
N LEU A 82 0.40 -11.75 -2.17
CA LEU A 82 1.36 -10.65 -1.99
C LEU A 82 1.83 -10.06 -3.31
N LEU A 83 1.82 -10.85 -4.39
CA LEU A 83 2.26 -10.41 -5.71
C LEU A 83 1.42 -9.28 -6.31
N HIS A 84 0.20 -9.03 -5.78
CA HIS A 84 -0.64 -7.97 -6.33
C HIS A 84 0.03 -6.59 -6.34
N ALA A 85 0.96 -6.31 -5.43
CA ALA A 85 1.68 -5.05 -5.39
C ALA A 85 2.69 -4.93 -6.54
N LYS A 86 3.53 -5.94 -6.75
CA LYS A 86 4.50 -5.99 -7.85
C LYS A 86 3.81 -6.06 -9.20
N LEU A 87 2.85 -6.96 -9.34
CA LEU A 87 2.02 -7.10 -10.54
C LEU A 87 1.22 -5.82 -10.81
N GLY A 88 0.71 -5.17 -9.76
CA GLY A 88 0.00 -3.90 -9.86
C GLY A 88 0.88 -2.79 -10.43
N ALA A 89 2.14 -2.70 -10.00
CA ALA A 89 3.10 -1.74 -10.58
C ALA A 89 3.37 -2.05 -12.06
N TYR A 90 3.55 -3.32 -12.42
CA TYR A 90 3.70 -3.73 -13.83
C TYR A 90 2.48 -3.38 -14.67
N LEU A 91 1.26 -3.67 -14.20
CA LEU A 91 0.03 -3.33 -14.91
C LEU A 91 -0.20 -1.81 -14.97
N ALA A 92 0.17 -1.07 -13.93
CA ALA A 92 0.11 0.39 -13.95
C ALA A 92 0.95 0.95 -15.09
N GLU A 93 2.14 0.40 -15.34
CA GLU A 93 3.02 0.83 -16.42
C GLU A 93 2.52 0.37 -17.80
N THR A 94 2.18 -0.90 -17.96
CA THR A 94 1.95 -1.51 -19.27
C THR A 94 0.52 -1.36 -19.75
N VAL A 95 -0.45 -1.37 -18.83
CA VAL A 95 -1.89 -1.38 -19.13
C VAL A 95 -2.53 -0.01 -18.91
N TYR A 96 -2.11 0.70 -17.84
CA TYR A 96 -2.63 2.03 -17.50
C TYR A 96 -1.73 3.17 -17.96
N GLU A 97 -0.60 2.86 -18.63
CA GLU A 97 0.32 3.80 -19.27
C GLU A 97 0.99 4.80 -18.30
N VAL A 98 1.09 4.43 -17.02
CA VAL A 98 1.82 5.22 -16.03
C VAL A 98 3.32 5.09 -16.29
N LYS A 99 4.00 6.24 -16.48
CA LYS A 99 5.46 6.27 -16.75
C LYS A 99 6.26 6.89 -15.60
N ASP A 100 5.58 7.39 -14.60
CA ASP A 100 6.21 8.00 -13.43
C ASP A 100 6.77 6.92 -12.50
N PRO A 101 8.10 6.85 -12.31
CA PRO A 101 8.73 5.80 -11.51
C PRO A 101 8.37 5.90 -10.01
N GLU A 102 8.07 7.10 -9.50
CA GLU A 102 7.68 7.28 -8.10
C GLU A 102 6.29 6.66 -7.85
N ILE A 103 5.34 6.84 -8.77
CA ILE A 103 4.02 6.21 -8.70
C ILE A 103 4.14 4.69 -8.75
N LEU A 104 4.94 4.17 -9.70
CA LEU A 104 5.16 2.73 -9.85
C LEU A 104 5.82 2.12 -8.62
N HIS A 105 6.78 2.84 -8.01
CA HIS A 105 7.44 2.41 -6.79
C HIS A 105 6.46 2.38 -5.60
N ALA A 106 5.67 3.43 -5.42
CA ALA A 106 4.66 3.48 -4.36
C ALA A 106 3.64 2.33 -4.46
N ILE A 107 3.17 2.00 -5.67
CA ILE A 107 2.32 0.83 -5.90
C ILE A 107 3.05 -0.45 -5.52
N LYS A 108 4.31 -0.61 -5.90
CA LYS A 108 5.11 -1.82 -5.66
C LYS A 108 5.32 -2.11 -4.18
N VAL A 109 5.52 -1.08 -3.35
CA VAL A 109 5.89 -1.25 -1.93
C VAL A 109 4.72 -1.10 -0.96
N HIS A 110 3.51 -0.78 -1.43
CA HIS A 110 2.38 -0.44 -0.57
C HIS A 110 1.93 -1.54 0.39
N THR A 111 2.25 -2.80 0.11
CA THR A 111 1.82 -3.95 0.94
C THR A 111 2.86 -4.35 1.98
N THR A 112 4.12 -4.42 1.58
CA THR A 112 5.21 -4.91 2.44
C THR A 112 5.97 -3.78 3.13
N GLY A 113 5.93 -2.59 2.56
CA GLY A 113 6.84 -1.52 2.88
C GLY A 113 8.26 -1.79 2.38
N ALA A 114 9.14 -0.83 2.60
CA ALA A 114 10.57 -0.91 2.37
C ALA A 114 11.31 0.02 3.34
N PRO A 115 12.62 -0.16 3.60
CA PRO A 115 13.43 0.86 4.25
C PRO A 115 13.45 2.16 3.44
N ASP A 116 13.58 3.30 4.10
CA ASP A 116 13.80 4.62 3.49
C ASP A 116 12.84 4.98 2.34
N MET A 117 11.55 4.74 2.55
CA MET A 117 10.51 5.04 1.57
C MET A 117 10.37 6.55 1.31
N SER A 118 10.08 6.93 0.08
CA SER A 118 9.75 8.31 -0.31
C SER A 118 8.48 8.81 0.41
N THR A 119 8.23 10.11 0.37
CA THR A 119 6.98 10.67 0.90
C THR A 119 5.75 10.06 0.24
N LEU A 120 5.80 9.85 -1.08
CA LEU A 120 4.70 9.24 -1.83
C LEU A 120 4.48 7.77 -1.42
N ASP A 121 5.55 6.99 -1.30
CA ASP A 121 5.46 5.59 -0.85
C ASP A 121 4.77 5.48 0.52
N LYS A 122 5.22 6.31 1.49
CA LYS A 122 4.64 6.35 2.84
C LYS A 122 3.18 6.75 2.82
N ILE A 123 2.82 7.75 2.02
CA ILE A 123 1.43 8.19 1.86
C ILE A 123 0.54 7.05 1.37
N ILE A 124 0.96 6.30 0.35
CA ILE A 124 0.15 5.20 -0.20
C ILE A 124 0.04 4.04 0.80
N TYR A 125 1.15 3.65 1.42
CA TYR A 125 1.17 2.61 2.45
C TYR A 125 0.24 2.95 3.63
N ILE A 126 0.32 4.17 4.14
CA ILE A 126 -0.49 4.64 5.26
C ILE A 126 -1.95 4.80 4.84
N ALA A 127 -2.24 5.39 3.66
CA ALA A 127 -3.60 5.60 3.19
C ALA A 127 -4.38 4.28 3.02
N ASP A 128 -3.72 3.21 2.55
CA ASP A 128 -4.31 1.87 2.50
C ASP A 128 -4.72 1.36 3.89
N TYR A 129 -3.91 1.64 4.92
CA TYR A 129 -4.19 1.22 6.29
C TYR A 129 -5.31 2.01 6.97
N ILE A 130 -5.42 3.34 6.68
CA ILE A 130 -6.29 4.26 7.44
C ILE A 130 -7.55 4.74 6.72
N GLU A 131 -7.74 4.42 5.43
CA GLU A 131 -8.88 4.95 4.65
C GLU A 131 -10.22 4.75 5.40
N PRO A 132 -11.25 5.59 5.15
CA PRO A 132 -12.46 5.64 5.97
C PRO A 132 -13.23 4.31 6.10
N GLY A 133 -13.12 3.41 5.11
CA GLY A 133 -13.73 2.06 5.16
C GLY A 133 -13.02 1.08 6.09
N ARG A 134 -11.79 1.35 6.51
CA ARG A 134 -11.05 0.52 7.46
C ARG A 134 -11.60 0.64 8.87
N ASN A 135 -11.88 -0.50 9.50
CA ASN A 135 -12.48 -0.53 10.84
C ASN A 135 -11.96 -1.69 11.73
N LYS A 136 -11.02 -2.50 11.23
CA LYS A 136 -10.53 -3.71 11.93
C LYS A 136 -9.12 -3.57 12.49
N ALA A 137 -8.35 -2.56 12.05
CA ALA A 137 -7.00 -2.34 12.56
C ALA A 137 -7.04 -1.77 13.98
N ALA A 138 -6.00 -2.08 14.76
CA ALA A 138 -5.87 -1.57 16.11
C ALA A 138 -5.68 -0.05 16.09
N ASP A 139 -6.26 0.62 17.08
CA ASP A 139 -6.07 2.05 17.39
C ASP A 139 -6.15 3.01 16.18
N LEU A 140 -7.06 2.74 15.24
CA LEU A 140 -7.24 3.56 14.03
C LEU A 140 -7.40 5.06 14.31
N PRO A 141 -8.13 5.53 15.37
CA PRO A 141 -8.24 6.96 15.64
C PRO A 141 -6.87 7.62 15.88
N ARG A 142 -5.99 6.97 16.65
CA ARG A 142 -4.64 7.44 16.92
C ARG A 142 -3.76 7.41 15.66
N VAL A 143 -3.77 6.30 14.94
CA VAL A 143 -2.98 6.15 13.70
C VAL A 143 -3.43 7.16 12.65
N ARG A 144 -4.75 7.41 12.50
CA ARG A 144 -5.30 8.43 11.60
C ARG A 144 -4.82 9.84 11.94
N LYS A 145 -4.74 10.19 13.22
CA LYS A 145 -4.19 11.48 13.65
C LYS A 145 -2.71 11.57 13.29
N LEU A 146 -1.92 10.56 13.70
CA LEU A 146 -0.50 10.50 13.45
C LEU A 146 -0.14 10.56 11.95
N ALA A 147 -0.97 9.98 11.08
CA ALA A 147 -0.80 10.00 9.64
C ALA A 147 -0.75 11.40 9.02
N PHE A 148 -1.32 12.41 9.68
CA PHE A 148 -1.31 13.81 9.24
C PHE A 148 -0.32 14.68 10.02
N GLU A 149 0.39 14.11 11.00
CA GLU A 149 1.35 14.83 11.82
C GLU A 149 2.79 14.39 11.51
N GLU A 150 3.06 13.07 11.45
CA GLU A 150 4.41 12.52 11.32
C GLU A 150 4.43 11.18 10.57
N LEU A 151 4.77 11.19 9.28
CA LEU A 151 4.76 9.99 8.42
C LEU A 151 5.65 8.87 8.95
N ASP A 152 6.88 9.17 9.38
CA ASP A 152 7.83 8.13 9.81
C ASP A 152 7.39 7.45 11.12
N ALA A 153 6.85 8.23 12.05
CA ALA A 153 6.26 7.70 13.27
C ALA A 153 4.99 6.86 12.97
N CYS A 154 4.18 7.30 12.02
CA CYS A 154 3.01 6.54 11.56
C CYS A 154 3.41 5.23 10.90
N MET A 155 4.45 5.22 10.05
CA MET A 155 5.03 4.01 9.47
C MET A 155 5.49 3.03 10.56
N ALA A 156 6.24 3.50 11.56
CA ALA A 156 6.72 2.67 12.65
C ALA A 156 5.56 2.00 13.41
N GLU A 157 4.49 2.73 13.66
CA GLU A 157 3.30 2.22 14.35
C GLU A 157 2.58 1.15 13.53
N ILE A 158 2.28 1.43 12.27
CA ILE A 158 1.57 0.49 11.39
C ILE A 158 2.39 -0.79 11.18
N LEU A 159 3.70 -0.67 10.96
CA LEU A 159 4.59 -1.82 10.80
C LEU A 159 4.65 -2.66 12.08
N CYS A 160 4.75 -2.03 13.26
CA CYS A 160 4.69 -2.71 14.56
C CYS A 160 3.38 -3.50 14.72
N ASP A 161 2.24 -2.87 14.43
CA ASP A 161 0.93 -3.51 14.51
C ASP A 161 0.79 -4.68 13.53
N THR A 162 1.33 -4.51 12.31
CA THR A 162 1.35 -5.56 11.29
C THR A 162 2.16 -6.76 11.77
N LEU A 163 3.35 -6.55 12.32
CA LEU A 163 4.20 -7.63 12.85
C LEU A 163 3.54 -8.33 14.04
N LYS A 164 2.98 -7.58 14.99
CA LYS A 164 2.22 -8.13 16.13
C LYS A 164 1.03 -8.97 15.68
N TYR A 165 0.29 -8.48 14.69
CA TYR A 165 -0.84 -9.21 14.11
C TYR A 165 -0.37 -10.53 13.46
N ARG A 166 0.67 -10.48 12.61
CA ARG A 166 1.22 -11.67 11.94
C ARG A 166 1.78 -12.69 12.94
N SER A 167 2.49 -12.25 13.96
CA SER A 167 2.99 -13.13 15.02
C SER A 167 1.85 -13.87 15.74
N ARG A 168 0.69 -13.24 15.90
CA ARG A 168 -0.46 -13.81 16.61
C ARG A 168 -1.30 -14.76 15.74
N VAL A 169 -1.50 -14.43 14.47
CA VAL A 169 -2.36 -15.25 13.58
C VAL A 169 -1.57 -16.32 12.82
N GLY A 170 -0.25 -16.23 12.82
CA GLY A 170 0.61 -17.08 11.99
C GLY A 170 0.59 -16.67 10.52
N GLY A 171 1.36 -17.39 9.71
CA GLY A 171 1.48 -17.19 8.27
C GLY A 171 2.79 -16.52 7.86
N PRO A 172 3.10 -16.55 6.58
CA PRO A 172 4.35 -16.02 6.07
C PRO A 172 4.42 -14.50 6.22
N LEU A 173 5.61 -14.03 6.59
CA LEU A 173 5.97 -12.62 6.66
C LEU A 173 7.01 -12.33 5.59
N ASP A 174 6.71 -11.39 4.70
CA ASP A 174 7.68 -10.95 3.70
C ASP A 174 8.88 -10.27 4.41
N PRO A 175 10.13 -10.64 4.09
CA PRO A 175 11.32 -10.06 4.69
C PRO A 175 11.38 -8.52 4.58
N SER A 176 10.79 -7.95 3.52
CA SER A 176 10.75 -6.49 3.32
C SER A 176 9.98 -5.79 4.45
N THR A 177 8.91 -6.41 4.97
CA THR A 177 8.15 -5.83 6.10
C THR A 177 9.00 -5.77 7.37
N GLN A 178 9.80 -6.79 7.64
CA GLN A 178 10.74 -6.80 8.78
C GLN A 178 11.81 -5.72 8.61
N LEU A 179 12.43 -5.63 7.43
CA LEU A 179 13.44 -4.61 7.12
C LEU A 179 12.86 -3.19 7.22
N ALA A 180 11.65 -2.98 6.72
CA ALA A 180 10.96 -1.71 6.87
C ALA A 180 10.76 -1.35 8.34
N TYR A 181 10.28 -2.29 9.16
CA TYR A 181 10.11 -2.06 10.60
C TYR A 181 11.44 -1.72 11.27
N GLU A 182 12.52 -2.44 11.00
CA GLU A 182 13.85 -2.17 11.58
C GLU A 182 14.34 -0.78 11.24
N PHE A 183 14.05 -0.28 10.04
CA PHE A 183 14.35 1.09 9.64
C PHE A 183 13.50 2.12 10.40
N TYR A 184 12.16 1.94 10.44
CA TYR A 184 11.25 2.94 10.98
C TYR A 184 11.11 2.91 12.51
N ARG A 185 11.43 1.82 13.20
CA ARG A 185 11.26 1.71 14.68
C ARG A 185 11.94 2.80 15.49
N GLN A 186 12.99 3.43 14.97
CA GLN A 186 13.67 4.56 15.61
C GLN A 186 12.79 5.81 15.75
N TYR A 187 11.73 5.91 14.94
CA TYR A 187 10.74 7.00 14.98
C TYR A 187 9.53 6.67 15.85
N GLN A 188 9.50 5.49 16.46
CA GLN A 188 8.38 5.08 17.33
C GLN A 188 8.34 5.97 18.56
N LYS A 189 7.21 6.67 18.76
CA LYS A 189 7.00 7.49 19.95
C LYS A 189 6.67 6.60 21.15
N GLU A 190 7.22 6.92 22.32
CA GLU A 190 6.77 6.32 23.57
C GLU A 190 5.27 6.54 23.73
N GLN A 191 4.53 5.48 24.04
CA GLN A 191 3.11 5.61 24.36
C GLN A 191 3.02 6.36 25.69
N THR A 192 2.74 7.67 25.62
CA THR A 192 2.28 8.39 26.80
C THR A 192 0.84 7.95 27.06
N ASP A 193 0.62 7.19 28.14
CA ASP A 193 -0.73 6.89 28.61
C ASP A 193 -1.50 8.22 28.73
N PRO A 194 -2.73 8.29 28.22
CA PRO A 194 -3.54 9.49 28.42
C PRO A 194 -3.81 9.64 29.93
N VAL A 195 -3.40 10.80 30.47
CA VAL A 195 -3.68 11.24 31.84
C VAL A 195 -5.17 11.44 32.02
#